data_c3e450ff1fa15930f23a834628c4a7ba
#
_entry.id   c3e450ff1fa15930f23a834628c4a7ba
#
_cell.length_a   1.000
_cell.length_b   1.000
_cell.length_c   1.000
_cell.angle_alpha   90.00
_cell.angle_beta   90.00
_cell.angle_gamma   90.00
#
_symmetry.space_group_name_H-M   'P 1'
#
loop_
_entity.id
_entity.type
_entity.pdbx_description
1 polymer ?
#
loop_
_entity_poly.entity_id
_entity_poly.type
_entity_poly.pdbx_seq_one_letter_code
_entity_poly.pdbx_strand_id
1 'polypeptide(L)'
;FHERGVAHASLDQIAQAAGVTRGAIYWHFEDKADLFEAMMDRVTLPLEDVLASAGGGKAADPLSLLKLCTTDVLLRTARDKHLQRVFDIAYHKCEYVGDAAGVRDRHVASQRECLRQIEKGFKACVAAGALPATVHPREAAMGALSLVSGLIANWVLAPKGFALEKHAERLVDTYFRGLASTPAPAPARKP
;
A
#
# COMPACT_ATOMS: atom_id res chain seq x y z
N PHE A 1 -5.86 12.30 14.60
CA PHE A 1 -4.53 11.78 14.27
C PHE A 1 -3.67 12.79 13.51
N HIS A 2 -4.17 13.42 12.45
CA HIS A 2 -3.37 14.28 11.57
C HIS A 2 -2.68 15.45 12.29
N GLU A 3 -3.35 16.10 13.26
CA GLU A 3 -2.81 17.27 13.97
C GLU A 3 -1.89 16.91 15.14
N ARG A 4 -2.17 15.81 15.84
CA ARG A 4 -1.53 15.46 17.12
C ARG A 4 -0.65 14.21 17.06
N GLY A 5 -0.65 13.50 15.94
CA GLY A 5 -0.08 12.17 15.84
C GLY A 5 -0.96 11.10 16.49
N VAL A 6 -0.64 9.83 16.23
CA VAL A 6 -1.42 8.69 16.75
C VAL A 6 -1.16 8.49 18.24
N ALA A 7 0.09 8.64 18.69
CA ALA A 7 0.46 8.43 20.08
C ALA A 7 -0.29 9.37 21.04
N HIS A 8 -0.43 10.65 20.68
CA HIS A 8 -1.00 11.68 21.53
C HIS A 8 -2.51 11.95 21.35
N ALA A 9 -3.14 11.32 20.37
CA ALA A 9 -4.58 11.41 20.18
C ALA A 9 -5.33 10.40 21.07
N SER A 10 -6.50 10.79 21.62
CA SER A 10 -7.42 9.90 22.30
C SER A 10 -8.71 9.71 21.48
N LEU A 11 -9.41 8.57 21.68
CA LEU A 11 -10.72 8.35 21.05
C LEU A 11 -11.72 9.46 21.41
N ASP A 12 -11.67 9.98 22.65
CA ASP A 12 -12.56 11.07 23.11
C ASP A 12 -12.33 12.36 22.28
N GLN A 13 -11.05 12.71 22.04
CA GLN A 13 -10.71 13.88 21.23
C GLN A 13 -11.13 13.69 19.77
N ILE A 14 -11.02 12.46 19.25
CA ILE A 14 -11.44 12.14 17.88
C ILE A 14 -12.97 12.21 17.78
N ALA A 15 -13.72 11.67 18.77
CA ALA A 15 -15.16 11.78 18.83
C ALA A 15 -15.61 13.25 18.83
N GLN A 16 -14.99 14.07 19.66
CA GLN A 16 -15.26 15.51 19.72
C GLN A 16 -15.00 16.20 18.38
N ALA A 17 -13.87 15.92 17.74
CA ALA A 17 -13.53 16.49 16.43
C ALA A 17 -14.47 16.03 15.32
N ALA A 18 -15.01 14.82 15.42
CA ALA A 18 -15.98 14.25 14.49
C ALA A 18 -17.43 14.69 14.76
N GLY A 19 -17.69 15.40 15.85
CA GLY A 19 -19.05 15.82 16.25
C GLY A 19 -19.93 14.67 16.73
N VAL A 20 -19.33 13.56 17.18
CA VAL A 20 -20.05 12.39 17.70
C VAL A 20 -19.83 12.25 19.21
N THR A 21 -20.74 11.50 19.87
CA THR A 21 -20.62 11.26 21.31
C THR A 21 -19.49 10.28 21.64
N ARG A 22 -18.94 10.35 22.86
CA ARG A 22 -18.00 9.38 23.39
C ARG A 22 -18.56 7.94 23.27
N GLY A 23 -19.82 7.74 23.66
CA GLY A 23 -20.46 6.43 23.54
C GLY A 23 -20.50 5.88 22.12
N ALA A 24 -20.73 6.75 21.12
CA ALA A 24 -20.79 6.35 19.73
C ALA A 24 -19.42 5.84 19.22
N ILE A 25 -18.31 6.50 19.55
CA ILE A 25 -16.99 6.05 19.10
C ILE A 25 -16.58 4.72 19.77
N TYR A 26 -16.83 4.57 21.06
CA TYR A 26 -16.53 3.33 21.81
C TYR A 26 -17.45 2.16 21.48
N TRP A 27 -18.59 2.42 20.84
CA TRP A 27 -19.45 1.37 20.31
C TRP A 27 -18.88 0.77 19.02
N HIS A 28 -18.12 1.57 18.23
CA HIS A 28 -17.54 1.15 16.96
C HIS A 28 -16.10 0.68 17.07
N PHE A 29 -15.33 1.22 18.01
CA PHE A 29 -13.88 0.99 18.12
C PHE A 29 -13.49 0.72 19.58
N GLU A 30 -12.82 -0.41 19.80
CA GLU A 30 -12.34 -0.79 21.12
C GLU A 30 -11.22 0.13 21.61
N ASP A 31 -10.30 0.48 20.70
CA ASP A 31 -9.12 1.30 21.00
C ASP A 31 -8.66 2.14 19.77
N LYS A 32 -7.56 2.87 19.95
CA LYS A 32 -6.94 3.66 18.88
C LYS A 32 -6.40 2.80 17.75
N ALA A 33 -5.99 1.58 18.03
CA ALA A 33 -5.42 0.67 17.04
C ALA A 33 -6.51 0.15 16.10
N ASP A 34 -7.69 -0.15 16.65
CA ASP A 34 -8.88 -0.56 15.90
C ASP A 34 -9.34 0.57 14.95
N LEU A 35 -9.42 1.80 15.44
CA LEU A 35 -9.72 2.96 14.60
C LEU A 35 -8.65 3.20 13.52
N PHE A 36 -7.36 3.03 13.85
CA PHE A 36 -6.28 3.17 12.89
C PHE A 36 -6.36 2.11 11.79
N GLU A 37 -6.64 0.86 12.15
CA GLU A 37 -6.85 -0.24 11.19
C GLU A 37 -8.02 0.06 10.26
N ALA A 38 -9.18 0.43 10.80
CA ALA A 38 -10.34 0.82 9.98
C ALA A 38 -10.06 2.02 9.05
N MET A 39 -9.20 2.95 9.47
CA MET A 39 -8.73 4.04 8.62
C MET A 39 -7.85 3.51 7.48
N MET A 40 -6.95 2.57 7.75
CA MET A 40 -6.07 1.98 6.73
C MET A 40 -6.84 1.09 5.76
N ASP A 41 -7.80 0.31 6.22
CA ASP A 41 -8.62 -0.57 5.39
C ASP A 41 -9.39 0.20 4.31
N ARG A 42 -9.81 1.42 4.60
CA ARG A 42 -10.50 2.28 3.61
C ARG A 42 -9.61 2.73 2.46
N VAL A 43 -8.30 2.72 2.62
CA VAL A 43 -7.34 3.15 1.59
C VAL A 43 -6.60 1.99 0.94
N THR A 44 -6.64 0.82 1.56
CA THR A 44 -6.12 -0.43 1.00
C THR A 44 -7.20 -1.02 0.11
N LEU A 45 -7.15 -0.74 -1.19
CA LEU A 45 -8.09 -1.37 -2.12
C LEU A 45 -7.72 -2.84 -2.29
N PRO A 46 -8.65 -3.76 -2.07
CA PRO A 46 -8.46 -5.14 -2.48
C PRO A 46 -8.16 -5.20 -3.98
N LEU A 47 -7.19 -6.00 -4.37
CA LEU A 47 -6.87 -6.27 -5.78
C LEU A 47 -8.14 -6.68 -6.56
N GLU A 48 -9.06 -7.37 -5.89
CA GLU A 48 -10.36 -7.81 -6.39
C GLU A 48 -11.28 -6.65 -6.81
N ASP A 49 -11.29 -5.52 -6.08
CA ASP A 49 -12.11 -4.35 -6.43
C ASP A 49 -11.55 -3.61 -7.66
N VAL A 50 -10.23 -3.59 -7.82
CA VAL A 50 -9.61 -3.04 -9.03
C VAL A 50 -9.89 -3.94 -10.24
N LEU A 51 -9.88 -5.25 -10.05
CA LEU A 51 -10.28 -6.23 -11.06
C LEU A 51 -11.73 -6.06 -11.51
N ALA A 52 -12.64 -5.89 -10.55
CA ALA A 52 -14.05 -5.69 -10.81
C ALA A 52 -14.33 -4.36 -11.55
N SER A 53 -13.63 -3.28 -11.19
CA SER A 53 -13.77 -1.96 -11.80
C SER A 53 -13.12 -1.86 -13.20
N ALA A 54 -12.13 -2.70 -13.51
CA ALA A 54 -11.52 -2.79 -14.85
C ALA A 54 -12.43 -3.49 -15.89
N GLY A 55 -13.68 -3.78 -15.52
CA GLY A 55 -14.72 -4.33 -16.41
C GLY A 55 -14.38 -5.74 -16.88
N GLY A 56 -14.88 -6.77 -16.22
CA GLY A 56 -14.78 -8.21 -16.43
C GLY A 56 -14.74 -8.80 -17.86
N GLY A 57 -14.04 -8.13 -18.76
CA GLY A 57 -13.75 -8.58 -20.12
C GLY A 57 -12.50 -9.42 -20.14
N LYS A 58 -12.60 -10.62 -20.72
CA LYS A 58 -11.57 -11.64 -21.05
C LYS A 58 -10.21 -11.38 -20.39
N ALA A 59 -9.87 -12.23 -19.44
CA ALA A 59 -8.63 -12.31 -18.67
C ALA A 59 -7.56 -11.28 -19.07
N ALA A 60 -7.60 -10.11 -18.42
CA ALA A 60 -6.51 -9.17 -18.57
C ALA A 60 -5.21 -9.91 -18.19
N ASP A 61 -4.17 -9.75 -19.01
CA ASP A 61 -2.86 -10.28 -18.70
C ASP A 61 -2.47 -9.94 -17.25
N PRO A 62 -2.10 -10.95 -16.42
CA PRO A 62 -1.83 -10.73 -14.99
C PRO A 62 -0.79 -9.63 -14.73
N LEU A 63 0.17 -9.46 -15.65
CA LEU A 63 1.19 -8.42 -15.55
C LEU A 63 0.62 -7.02 -15.76
N SER A 64 -0.22 -6.86 -16.78
CA SER A 64 -0.92 -5.60 -17.05
C SER A 64 -1.81 -5.20 -15.89
N LEU A 65 -2.46 -6.17 -15.25
CA LEU A 65 -3.28 -5.96 -14.08
C LEU A 65 -2.49 -5.49 -12.86
N LEU A 66 -1.37 -6.16 -12.54
CA LEU A 66 -0.48 -5.72 -11.46
C LEU A 66 0.07 -4.30 -11.71
N LYS A 67 0.44 -3.99 -12.94
CA LYS A 67 0.87 -2.65 -13.33
C LYS A 67 -0.23 -1.62 -13.09
N LEU A 68 -1.46 -1.95 -13.54
CA LEU A 68 -2.62 -1.07 -13.37
C LEU A 68 -2.88 -0.79 -11.88
N CYS A 69 -2.95 -1.82 -11.05
CA CYS A 69 -3.17 -1.67 -9.61
C CYS A 69 -2.07 -0.86 -8.93
N THR A 70 -0.81 -1.15 -9.29
CA THR A 70 0.36 -0.44 -8.73
C THR A 70 0.34 1.04 -9.12
N THR A 71 -0.06 1.35 -10.35
CA THR A 71 -0.16 2.73 -10.84
C THR A 71 -1.36 3.45 -10.23
N ASP A 72 -2.52 2.79 -10.14
CA ASP A 72 -3.76 3.37 -9.65
C ASP A 72 -3.63 3.88 -8.21
N VAL A 73 -2.98 3.12 -7.31
CA VAL A 73 -2.78 3.58 -5.93
C VAL A 73 -1.95 4.86 -5.86
N LEU A 74 -0.94 5.02 -6.71
CA LEU A 74 -0.12 6.24 -6.79
C LEU A 74 -0.93 7.42 -7.33
N LEU A 75 -1.70 7.21 -8.41
CA LEU A 75 -2.52 8.24 -9.03
C LEU A 75 -3.66 8.69 -8.10
N ARG A 76 -4.33 7.76 -7.44
CA ARG A 76 -5.35 8.09 -6.44
C ARG A 76 -4.76 8.88 -5.29
N THR A 77 -3.61 8.46 -4.77
CA THR A 77 -2.92 9.22 -3.70
C THR A 77 -2.60 10.63 -4.15
N ALA A 78 -2.15 10.82 -5.40
CA ALA A 78 -1.86 12.15 -5.92
C ALA A 78 -3.09 13.06 -6.03
N ARG A 79 -4.29 12.48 -6.25
CA ARG A 79 -5.54 13.21 -6.53
C ARG A 79 -6.44 13.38 -5.32
N ASP A 80 -6.39 12.46 -4.36
CA ASP A 80 -7.30 12.41 -3.22
C ASP A 80 -6.62 12.92 -1.94
N LYS A 81 -7.06 14.07 -1.46
CA LYS A 81 -6.57 14.67 -0.22
C LYS A 81 -6.85 13.83 1.03
N HIS A 82 -7.88 13.00 1.01
CA HIS A 82 -8.15 12.10 2.12
C HIS A 82 -7.09 11.00 2.18
N LEU A 83 -6.79 10.36 1.05
CA LEU A 83 -5.70 9.38 0.95
C LEU A 83 -4.36 9.98 1.37
N GLN A 84 -4.05 11.20 0.92
CA GLN A 84 -2.82 11.91 1.31
C GLN A 84 -2.71 12.04 2.83
N ARG A 85 -3.79 12.44 3.52
CA ARG A 85 -3.82 12.56 4.98
C ARG A 85 -3.65 11.23 5.68
N VAL A 86 -4.30 10.16 5.19
CA VAL A 86 -4.17 8.82 5.77
C VAL A 86 -2.74 8.32 5.66
N PHE A 87 -2.12 8.45 4.48
CA PHE A 87 -0.73 8.06 4.31
C PHE A 87 0.25 8.95 5.08
N ASP A 88 -0.01 10.26 5.19
CA ASP A 88 0.80 11.15 6.05
C ASP A 88 0.74 10.71 7.52
N ILE A 89 -0.43 10.32 8.01
CA ILE A 89 -0.57 9.77 9.36
C ILE A 89 0.22 8.46 9.49
N ALA A 90 0.05 7.54 8.55
CA ALA A 90 0.65 6.21 8.62
C ALA A 90 2.18 6.25 8.56
N TYR A 91 2.75 7.11 7.71
CA TYR A 91 4.20 7.15 7.48
C TYR A 91 4.95 8.17 8.36
N HIS A 92 4.29 9.27 8.77
CA HIS A 92 5.00 10.38 9.40
C HIS A 92 4.48 10.79 10.77
N LYS A 93 3.30 10.30 11.19
CA LYS A 93 2.66 10.72 12.45
C LYS A 93 2.25 9.56 13.34
N CYS A 94 2.76 8.37 13.04
CA CYS A 94 2.55 7.18 13.85
C CYS A 94 3.86 6.81 14.56
N GLU A 95 3.98 7.22 15.81
CA GLU A 95 5.05 6.77 16.70
C GLU A 95 4.60 5.47 17.38
N TYR A 96 5.27 4.36 17.08
CA TYR A 96 4.92 3.03 17.60
C TYR A 96 5.47 2.79 19.01
N VAL A 97 5.24 3.74 19.93
CA VAL A 97 5.72 3.69 21.32
C VAL A 97 4.55 3.82 22.32
N GLY A 98 4.72 3.30 23.52
CA GLY A 98 3.71 3.35 24.57
C GLY A 98 2.39 2.71 24.13
N ASP A 99 1.28 3.40 24.33
CA ASP A 99 -0.08 2.92 24.00
C ASP A 99 -0.32 2.67 22.50
N ALA A 100 0.61 3.09 21.64
CA ALA A 100 0.54 2.83 20.21
C ALA A 100 1.20 1.51 19.78
N ALA A 101 1.65 0.66 20.70
CA ALA A 101 2.25 -0.64 20.37
C ALA A 101 1.24 -1.53 19.60
N GLY A 102 -0.03 -1.56 20.00
CA GLY A 102 -1.09 -2.28 19.28
C GLY A 102 -1.29 -1.78 17.84
N VAL A 103 -1.12 -0.48 17.60
CA VAL A 103 -1.18 0.11 16.24
C VAL A 103 -0.08 -0.47 15.35
N ARG A 104 1.14 -0.62 15.88
CA ARG A 104 2.25 -1.23 15.14
C ARG A 104 1.95 -2.65 14.70
N ASP A 105 1.45 -3.48 15.60
CA ASP A 105 1.21 -4.89 15.31
C ASP A 105 0.12 -5.06 14.24
N ARG A 106 -0.95 -4.28 14.30
CA ARG A 106 -2.00 -4.22 13.28
C ARG A 106 -1.47 -3.71 11.94
N HIS A 107 -0.68 -2.64 11.94
CA HIS A 107 -0.06 -2.12 10.72
C HIS A 107 0.86 -3.15 10.05
N VAL A 108 1.68 -3.85 10.84
CA VAL A 108 2.54 -4.94 10.34
C VAL A 108 1.72 -6.09 9.78
N ALA A 109 0.60 -6.46 10.42
CA ALA A 109 -0.30 -7.49 9.92
C ALA A 109 -0.93 -7.10 8.58
N SER A 110 -1.43 -5.87 8.44
CA SER A 110 -1.98 -5.33 7.20
C SER A 110 -0.94 -5.31 6.07
N GLN A 111 0.30 -4.86 6.36
CA GLN A 111 1.38 -4.89 5.36
C GLN A 111 1.74 -6.32 4.91
N ARG A 112 1.74 -7.28 5.84
CA ARG A 112 1.98 -8.70 5.49
C ARG A 112 0.88 -9.25 4.59
N GLU A 113 -0.37 -8.88 4.84
CA GLU A 113 -1.49 -9.28 3.99
C GLU A 113 -1.37 -8.68 2.59
N CYS A 114 -1.13 -7.38 2.50
CA CYS A 114 -0.90 -6.69 1.24
C CYS A 114 0.24 -7.34 0.44
N LEU A 115 1.38 -7.61 1.08
CA LEU A 115 2.51 -8.30 0.45
C LEU A 115 2.12 -9.68 -0.08
N ARG A 116 1.32 -10.45 0.66
CA ARG A 116 0.85 -11.77 0.26
C ARG A 116 -0.07 -11.72 -0.97
N GLN A 117 -0.94 -10.71 -1.06
CA GLN A 117 -1.81 -10.52 -2.23
C GLN A 117 -1.00 -10.14 -3.47
N ILE A 118 -0.04 -9.23 -3.33
CA ILE A 118 0.86 -8.86 -4.43
C ILE A 118 1.69 -10.06 -4.88
N GLU A 119 2.22 -10.87 -3.94
CA GLU A 119 2.96 -12.10 -4.24
C GLU A 119 2.12 -13.11 -5.05
N LYS A 120 0.82 -13.28 -4.72
CA LYS A 120 -0.10 -14.11 -5.53
C LYS A 120 -0.19 -13.61 -6.96
N GLY A 121 -0.30 -12.30 -7.17
CA GLY A 121 -0.31 -11.70 -8.50
C GLY A 121 0.97 -11.99 -9.28
N PHE A 122 2.14 -11.85 -8.66
CA PHE A 122 3.41 -12.20 -9.31
C PHE A 122 3.55 -13.70 -9.60
N LYS A 123 3.05 -14.59 -8.72
CA LYS A 123 2.98 -16.03 -9.00
C LYS A 123 2.13 -16.32 -10.25
N ALA A 124 1.00 -15.64 -10.40
CA ALA A 124 0.16 -15.77 -11.59
C ALA A 124 0.89 -15.26 -12.85
N CYS A 125 1.67 -14.18 -12.78
CA CYS A 125 2.46 -13.67 -13.91
C CYS A 125 3.53 -14.67 -14.36
N VAL A 126 4.25 -15.28 -13.42
CA VAL A 126 5.27 -16.29 -13.74
C VAL A 126 4.60 -17.55 -14.31
N ALA A 127 3.50 -18.02 -13.71
CA ALA A 127 2.77 -19.19 -14.19
C ALA A 127 2.18 -19.01 -15.60
N ALA A 128 1.75 -17.78 -15.94
CA ALA A 128 1.26 -17.42 -17.27
C ALA A 128 2.37 -17.15 -18.29
N GLY A 129 3.66 -17.19 -17.89
CA GLY A 129 4.79 -16.84 -18.77
C GLY A 129 4.90 -15.34 -19.08
N ALA A 130 4.15 -14.49 -18.39
CA ALA A 130 4.23 -13.02 -18.54
C ALA A 130 5.48 -12.41 -17.87
N LEU A 131 6.10 -13.16 -16.95
CA LEU A 131 7.40 -12.90 -16.36
C LEU A 131 8.30 -14.14 -16.46
N PRO A 132 9.65 -13.95 -16.57
CA PRO A 132 10.58 -15.07 -16.58
C PRO A 132 10.46 -15.96 -15.33
N ALA A 133 10.68 -17.26 -15.46
CA ALA A 133 10.69 -18.21 -14.35
C ALA A 133 11.81 -17.92 -13.32
N THR A 134 12.77 -17.08 -13.67
CA THR A 134 13.86 -16.61 -12.80
C THR A 134 13.44 -15.50 -11.84
N VAL A 135 12.26 -14.90 -12.04
CA VAL A 135 11.70 -13.90 -11.14
C VAL A 135 11.15 -14.60 -9.90
N HIS A 136 11.68 -14.25 -8.74
CA HIS A 136 11.15 -14.71 -7.46
C HIS A 136 9.92 -13.89 -7.06
N PRO A 137 8.69 -14.46 -7.05
CA PRO A 137 7.46 -13.70 -6.85
C PRO A 137 7.43 -12.90 -5.56
N ARG A 138 7.97 -13.45 -4.47
CA ARG A 138 8.04 -12.78 -3.19
C ARG A 138 8.96 -11.56 -3.21
N GLU A 139 10.13 -11.67 -3.84
CA GLU A 139 11.08 -10.55 -3.98
C GLU A 139 10.51 -9.45 -4.88
N ALA A 140 9.87 -9.85 -5.99
CA ALA A 140 9.17 -8.92 -6.85
C ALA A 140 8.01 -8.20 -6.12
N ALA A 141 7.26 -8.91 -5.27
CA ALA A 141 6.23 -8.30 -4.46
C ALA A 141 6.80 -7.31 -3.44
N MET A 142 7.89 -7.67 -2.75
CA MET A 142 8.59 -6.78 -1.81
C MET A 142 9.08 -5.51 -2.52
N GLY A 143 9.70 -5.65 -3.70
CA GLY A 143 10.17 -4.51 -4.48
C GLY A 143 9.03 -3.60 -4.93
N ALA A 144 7.92 -4.15 -5.43
CA ALA A 144 6.74 -3.38 -5.83
C ALA A 144 6.12 -2.62 -4.64
N LEU A 145 5.93 -3.30 -3.51
CA LEU A 145 5.41 -2.69 -2.28
C LEU A 145 6.34 -1.58 -1.78
N SER A 146 7.66 -1.82 -1.77
CA SER A 146 8.66 -0.83 -1.35
C SER A 146 8.70 0.39 -2.28
N LEU A 147 8.58 0.17 -3.59
CA LEU A 147 8.50 1.27 -4.57
C LEU A 147 7.29 2.16 -4.29
N VAL A 148 6.11 1.57 -4.16
CA VAL A 148 4.86 2.31 -3.90
C VAL A 148 4.94 3.04 -2.56
N SER A 149 5.29 2.33 -1.49
CA SER A 149 5.38 2.91 -0.14
C SER A 149 6.40 4.03 -0.07
N GLY A 150 7.57 3.84 -0.67
CA GLY A 150 8.61 4.87 -0.72
C GLY A 150 8.21 6.11 -1.51
N LEU A 151 7.56 5.93 -2.67
CA LEU A 151 7.05 7.05 -3.47
C LEU A 151 5.97 7.83 -2.72
N ILE A 152 5.01 7.15 -2.11
CA ILE A 152 3.94 7.80 -1.34
C ILE A 152 4.53 8.51 -0.13
N ALA A 153 5.34 7.83 0.69
CA ALA A 153 5.92 8.42 1.90
C ALA A 153 6.72 9.70 1.58
N ASN A 154 7.63 9.63 0.60
CA ASN A 154 8.41 10.80 0.22
C ASN A 154 7.54 11.93 -0.35
N TRP A 155 6.52 11.58 -1.14
CA TRP A 155 5.67 12.59 -1.76
C TRP A 155 4.73 13.26 -0.76
N VAL A 156 4.09 12.54 0.17
CA VAL A 156 3.22 13.16 1.17
C VAL A 156 4.00 14.01 2.17
N LEU A 157 5.28 13.67 2.42
CA LEU A 157 6.18 14.51 3.22
C LEU A 157 6.51 15.83 2.51
N ALA A 158 6.75 15.79 1.21
CA ALA A 158 7.14 16.95 0.41
C ALA A 158 6.41 16.96 -0.95
N PRO A 159 5.12 17.34 -1.02
CA PRO A 159 4.31 17.23 -2.25
C PRO A 159 4.83 18.08 -3.42
N LYS A 160 5.66 19.08 -3.14
CA LYS A 160 6.31 19.92 -4.18
C LYS A 160 7.66 19.36 -4.64
N GLY A 161 8.16 18.29 -4.01
CA GLY A 161 9.47 17.71 -4.32
C GLY A 161 9.51 17.06 -5.71
N PHE A 162 8.42 16.44 -6.11
CA PHE A 162 8.25 15.88 -7.46
C PHE A 162 6.77 15.71 -7.82
N ALA A 163 6.46 15.66 -9.11
CA ALA A 163 5.10 15.50 -9.62
C ALA A 163 4.73 14.01 -9.66
N LEU A 164 4.24 13.43 -8.55
CA LEU A 164 3.89 12.01 -8.46
C LEU A 164 2.96 11.58 -9.59
N GLU A 165 1.89 12.31 -9.83
CA GLU A 165 0.91 11.99 -10.88
C GLU A 165 1.57 11.89 -12.28
N LYS A 166 2.50 12.79 -12.59
CA LYS A 166 3.22 12.82 -13.87
C LYS A 166 4.19 11.65 -14.05
N HIS A 167 4.74 11.15 -12.95
CA HIS A 167 5.83 10.17 -13.00
C HIS A 167 5.41 8.75 -12.63
N ALA A 168 4.23 8.54 -12.04
CA ALA A 168 3.76 7.27 -11.52
C ALA A 168 3.86 6.13 -12.55
N GLU A 169 3.23 6.30 -13.71
CA GLU A 169 3.22 5.26 -14.76
C GLU A 169 4.63 4.88 -15.21
N ARG A 170 5.49 5.86 -15.44
CA ARG A 170 6.85 5.60 -15.91
C ARG A 170 7.70 4.90 -14.86
N LEU A 171 7.57 5.25 -13.59
CA LEU A 171 8.30 4.61 -12.50
C LEU A 171 7.86 3.16 -12.31
N VAL A 172 6.56 2.92 -12.33
CA VAL A 172 6.00 1.56 -12.28
C VAL A 172 6.44 0.77 -13.50
N ASP A 173 6.31 1.30 -14.71
CA ASP A 173 6.70 0.60 -15.93
C ASP A 173 8.20 0.28 -15.96
N THR A 174 9.04 1.17 -15.45
CA THR A 174 10.48 0.92 -15.33
C THR A 174 10.76 -0.26 -14.40
N TYR A 175 10.07 -0.36 -13.25
CA TYR A 175 10.21 -1.48 -12.33
C TYR A 175 9.81 -2.80 -12.99
N PHE A 176 8.62 -2.86 -13.60
CA PHE A 176 8.11 -4.07 -14.22
C PHE A 176 8.91 -4.51 -15.45
N ARG A 177 9.43 -3.57 -16.25
CA ARG A 177 10.36 -3.89 -17.35
C ARG A 177 11.68 -4.47 -16.84
N GLY A 178 12.20 -3.97 -15.72
CA GLY A 178 13.36 -4.54 -15.05
C GLY A 178 13.14 -6.01 -14.67
N LEU A 179 11.97 -6.35 -14.12
CA LEU A 179 11.62 -7.74 -13.82
C LEU A 179 11.53 -8.61 -15.06
N ALA A 180 10.92 -8.10 -16.15
CA ALA A 180 10.80 -8.85 -17.41
C ALA A 180 12.16 -9.11 -18.10
N SER A 181 13.16 -8.27 -17.81
CA SER A 181 14.52 -8.39 -18.34
C SER A 181 15.47 -9.16 -17.40
N THR A 182 14.98 -9.76 -16.32
CA THR A 182 15.84 -10.46 -15.34
C THR A 182 16.51 -11.67 -16.02
N PRO A 183 17.85 -11.69 -16.15
CA PRO A 183 18.55 -12.81 -16.77
C PRO A 183 18.46 -14.07 -15.91
N ALA A 184 18.62 -15.24 -16.55
CA ALA A 184 18.79 -16.47 -15.81
C ALA A 184 19.97 -16.36 -14.82
N PRO A 185 19.86 -16.91 -13.60
CA PRO A 185 20.97 -16.92 -12.68
C PRO A 185 22.20 -17.57 -13.35
N ALA A 186 23.35 -16.94 -13.20
CA ALA A 186 24.58 -17.54 -13.70
C ALA A 186 24.78 -18.93 -13.06
N PRO A 187 25.20 -19.94 -13.81
CA PRO A 187 25.42 -21.26 -13.24
C PRO A 187 26.37 -21.14 -12.06
N ALA A 188 25.99 -21.75 -10.92
CA ALA A 188 26.81 -21.73 -9.72
C ALA A 188 28.21 -22.22 -10.08
N ARG A 189 29.23 -21.39 -9.84
CA ARG A 189 30.61 -21.83 -9.96
C ARG A 189 30.78 -23.00 -9.00
N LYS A 190 30.99 -24.20 -9.54
CA LYS A 190 31.37 -25.35 -8.72
C LYS A 190 32.66 -25.02 -7.99
N PRO A 191 32.78 -25.36 -6.69
CA PRO A 191 33.97 -25.13 -5.91
C PRO A 191 35.17 -25.92 -6.43
#